data_27b6dded3b5b27b9f2767e438ec7edc7
#
_entry.id   27b6dded3b5b27b9f2767e438ec7edc7
#
_cell.length_a   1.000
_cell.length_b   1.000
_cell.length_c   1.000
_cell.angle_alpha   90.00
_cell.angle_beta   90.00
_cell.angle_gamma   90.00
#
_symmetry.space_group_name_H-M   'P 1'
#
loop_
_entity.id
_entity.type
_entity.pdbx_description
1 polymer ?
#
loop_
_entity_poly.entity_id
_entity_poly.type
_entity_poly.pdbx_seq_one_letter_code
_entity_poly.pdbx_strand_id
1 'polypeptide(L)'
;MVTLEEAKNYLRVEHSEDDELIQSRLLTAKQTVQDVGRVSAEQYEQEETCHTATLYAVAYLYTHRENADHNALLLTLRAMLFAQREGVI
;
A
#
# COMPACT_ATOMS: atom_id res chain seq x y z
N MET A 1 -4.00 -10.42 2.43
CA MET A 1 -4.62 -9.27 1.77
C MET A 1 -5.03 -8.20 2.76
N VAL A 2 -4.79 -6.95 2.43
CA VAL A 2 -5.16 -5.86 3.33
C VAL A 2 -6.64 -5.55 3.19
N THR A 3 -7.34 -5.58 4.32
CA THR A 3 -8.76 -5.25 4.35
C THR A 3 -8.94 -3.80 4.80
N LEU A 4 -10.16 -3.30 4.60
CA LEU A 4 -10.48 -1.96 5.06
C LEU A 4 -10.26 -1.84 6.57
N GLU A 5 -10.68 -2.84 7.30
CA GLU A 5 -10.54 -2.81 8.76
C GLU A 5 -9.07 -2.75 9.16
N GLU A 6 -8.25 -3.55 8.51
CA GLU A 6 -6.82 -3.55 8.79
C GLU A 6 -6.19 -2.20 8.47
N ALA A 7 -6.57 -1.62 7.33
CA ALA A 7 -6.07 -0.31 6.96
C ALA A 7 -6.47 0.74 7.99
N LYS A 8 -7.71 0.69 8.45
CA LYS A 8 -8.18 1.64 9.45
C LYS A 8 -7.42 1.49 10.75
N ASN A 9 -7.15 0.26 11.15
CA ASN A 9 -6.37 0.04 12.36
C ASN A 9 -4.96 0.59 12.22
N TYR A 10 -4.36 0.38 11.07
CA TYR A 10 -3.02 0.89 10.81
C TYR A 10 -3.01 2.41 10.86
N LEU A 11 -4.05 3.04 10.34
CA LEU A 11 -4.17 4.49 10.31
C LEU A 11 -4.68 5.07 11.61
N ARG A 12 -5.16 4.21 12.50
CA ARG A 12 -5.76 4.62 13.78
C ARG A 12 -7.00 5.47 13.55
N VAL A 13 -7.81 5.06 12.58
CA VAL A 13 -9.08 5.70 12.28
C VAL A 13 -10.19 4.87 12.89
N GLU A 14 -10.95 5.48 13.79
CA GLU A 14 -11.99 4.74 14.50
C GLU A 14 -13.40 5.06 14.03
N HIS A 15 -13.54 6.20 13.35
CA HIS A 15 -14.87 6.57 12.82
C HIS A 15 -15.05 5.98 11.43
N SER A 16 -16.26 6.09 10.92
CA SER A 16 -16.59 5.53 9.62
C SER A 16 -16.78 6.58 8.54
N GLU A 17 -16.48 7.84 8.85
CA GLU A 17 -16.72 8.91 7.89
C GLU A 17 -15.84 8.83 6.67
N ASP A 18 -14.64 8.28 6.82
CA ASP A 18 -13.71 8.18 5.72
C ASP A 18 -13.62 6.79 5.12
N ASP A 19 -14.57 5.91 5.45
CA ASP A 19 -14.49 4.53 4.99
C ASP A 19 -14.39 4.43 3.47
N GLU A 20 -15.22 5.20 2.76
CA GLU A 20 -15.19 5.15 1.31
C GLU A 20 -13.89 5.67 0.75
N LEU A 21 -13.38 6.75 1.36
CA LEU A 21 -12.10 7.32 0.93
C LEU A 21 -10.99 6.32 1.15
N ILE A 22 -10.94 5.71 2.34
CA ILE A 22 -9.90 4.74 2.66
C ILE A 22 -9.99 3.53 1.74
N GLN A 23 -11.21 3.07 1.45
CA GLN A 23 -11.39 1.94 0.55
C GLN A 23 -10.85 2.27 -0.83
N SER A 24 -11.12 3.48 -1.31
CA SER A 24 -10.64 3.91 -2.61
C SER A 24 -9.11 3.96 -2.62
N ARG A 25 -8.53 4.50 -1.58
CA ARG A 25 -7.07 4.57 -1.49
C ARG A 25 -6.45 3.20 -1.37
N LEU A 26 -7.14 2.28 -0.71
CA LEU A 26 -6.67 0.91 -0.58
C LEU A 26 -6.61 0.22 -1.94
N LEU A 27 -7.62 0.41 -2.76
CA LEU A 27 -7.61 -0.16 -4.11
C LEU A 27 -6.45 0.40 -4.92
N THR A 28 -6.25 1.71 -4.84
CA THR A 28 -5.13 2.33 -5.54
C THR A 28 -3.80 1.79 -5.03
N ALA A 29 -3.69 1.63 -3.72
CA ALA A 29 -2.45 1.14 -3.13
C ALA A 29 -2.14 -0.28 -3.59
N LYS A 30 -3.15 -1.15 -3.61
CA LYS A 30 -2.95 -2.52 -4.06
C LYS A 30 -2.45 -2.56 -5.50
N GLN A 31 -3.11 -1.79 -6.37
CA GLN A 31 -2.72 -1.78 -7.76
C GLN A 31 -1.31 -1.24 -7.93
N THR A 32 -0.99 -0.18 -7.20
CA THR A 32 0.33 0.43 -7.28
C THR A 32 1.42 -0.55 -6.84
N VAL A 33 1.17 -1.25 -5.73
CA VAL A 33 2.15 -2.21 -5.24
C VAL A 33 2.37 -3.34 -6.25
N GLN A 34 1.29 -3.84 -6.84
CA GLN A 34 1.42 -4.89 -7.85
C GLN A 34 2.21 -4.40 -9.05
N ASP A 35 1.96 -3.17 -9.48
CA ASP A 35 2.64 -2.62 -10.63
C ASP A 35 4.13 -2.40 -10.35
N VAL A 36 4.44 -1.81 -9.19
CA VAL A 36 5.83 -1.55 -8.84
C VAL A 36 6.59 -2.86 -8.64
N GLY A 37 5.97 -3.81 -7.96
CA GLY A 37 6.61 -5.08 -7.67
C GLY A 37 6.62 -6.04 -8.85
N ARG A 38 5.82 -5.77 -9.87
CA ARG A 38 5.71 -6.63 -11.04
C ARG A 38 5.38 -8.06 -10.64
N VAL A 39 4.41 -8.18 -9.74
CA VAL A 39 3.99 -9.48 -9.25
C VAL A 39 2.57 -9.75 -9.73
N SER A 40 2.26 -11.04 -9.88
CA SER A 40 0.90 -11.43 -10.21
C SER A 40 0.00 -11.21 -9.00
N ALA A 41 -1.30 -11.25 -9.24
CA ALA A 41 -2.24 -11.11 -8.12
C ALA A 41 -2.02 -12.22 -7.11
N GLU A 42 -1.69 -13.41 -7.59
CA GLU A 42 -1.47 -14.53 -6.70
C GLU A 42 -0.24 -14.32 -5.82
N GLN A 43 0.85 -13.86 -6.42
CA GLN A 43 2.06 -13.57 -5.66
C GLN A 43 1.82 -12.44 -4.67
N TYR A 44 1.07 -11.44 -5.10
CA TYR A 44 0.77 -10.31 -4.24
C TYR A 44 0.11 -10.77 -2.94
N GLU A 45 -0.83 -11.69 -3.07
CA GLU A 45 -1.56 -12.16 -1.89
C GLU A 45 -0.68 -12.95 -0.93
N GLN A 46 0.38 -13.54 -1.45
CA GLN A 46 1.20 -14.43 -0.65
C GLN A 46 2.43 -13.76 -0.04
N GLU A 47 2.82 -12.62 -0.55
CA GLU A 47 4.06 -11.98 -0.08
C GLU A 47 3.78 -10.98 1.02
N GLU A 48 4.42 -11.20 2.14
CA GLU A 48 4.25 -10.30 3.29
C GLU A 48 4.79 -8.92 2.99
N THR A 49 5.82 -8.82 2.17
CA THR A 49 6.36 -7.52 1.81
C THR A 49 5.32 -6.71 1.04
N CYS A 50 4.53 -7.36 0.18
CA CYS A 50 3.46 -6.67 -0.52
C CYS A 50 2.40 -6.20 0.46
N HIS A 51 2.12 -6.98 1.48
CA HIS A 51 1.17 -6.60 2.51
C HIS A 51 1.62 -5.33 3.22
N THR A 52 2.87 -5.33 3.66
CA THR A 52 3.44 -4.18 4.35
C THR A 52 3.50 -2.95 3.43
N ALA A 53 3.89 -3.15 2.19
CA ALA A 53 3.97 -2.06 1.22
C ALA A 53 2.59 -1.45 0.97
N THR A 54 1.56 -2.29 0.92
CA THR A 54 0.20 -1.80 0.71
C THR A 54 -0.25 -0.94 1.89
N LEU A 55 0.04 -1.37 3.11
CA LEU A 55 -0.30 -0.57 4.28
C LEU A 55 0.42 0.77 4.24
N TYR A 56 1.69 0.76 3.89
CA TYR A 56 2.44 2.01 3.77
C TYR A 56 1.81 2.91 2.70
N ALA A 57 1.48 2.33 1.56
CA ALA A 57 0.95 3.11 0.46
C ALA A 57 -0.41 3.72 0.80
N VAL A 58 -1.29 2.95 1.45
CA VAL A 58 -2.59 3.49 1.78
C VAL A 58 -2.45 4.60 2.82
N ALA A 59 -1.53 4.45 3.75
CA ALA A 59 -1.30 5.48 4.76
C ALA A 59 -0.79 6.76 4.11
N TYR A 60 0.15 6.61 3.18
CA TYR A 60 0.68 7.76 2.47
C TYR A 60 -0.42 8.48 1.68
N LEU A 61 -1.20 7.73 0.92
CA LEU A 61 -2.25 8.31 0.10
C LEU A 61 -3.33 8.97 0.94
N TYR A 62 -3.66 8.35 2.07
CA TYR A 62 -4.67 8.93 2.94
C TYR A 62 -4.17 10.21 3.61
N THR A 63 -2.94 10.20 4.07
CA THR A 63 -2.37 11.34 4.77
C THR A 63 -2.13 12.51 3.82
N HIS A 64 -1.74 12.21 2.59
CA HIS A 64 -1.42 13.24 1.60
C HIS A 64 -2.49 13.34 0.52
N ARG A 65 -3.76 13.16 0.90
CA ARG A 65 -4.81 13.03 -0.11
C ARG A 65 -5.01 14.27 -0.96
N GLU A 66 -4.55 15.42 -0.49
CA GLU A 66 -4.68 16.64 -1.27
C GLU A 66 -3.40 17.01 -2.01
N ASN A 67 -2.32 16.33 -1.70
CA ASN A 67 -1.01 16.81 -2.12
C ASN A 67 -0.02 15.68 -2.27
N ALA A 68 -0.48 14.52 -2.72
CA ALA A 68 0.38 13.35 -2.81
C ALA A 68 1.48 13.54 -3.83
N ASP A 69 2.69 13.14 -3.45
CA ASP A 69 3.82 13.09 -4.36
C ASP A 69 3.98 11.64 -4.81
N HIS A 70 3.39 11.32 -5.94
CA HIS A 70 3.38 9.95 -6.41
C HIS A 70 4.77 9.46 -6.76
N ASN A 71 5.66 10.33 -7.21
CA ASN A 71 7.02 9.91 -7.49
C ASN A 71 7.73 9.46 -6.22
N ALA A 72 7.56 10.22 -5.14
CA ALA A 72 8.18 9.85 -3.87
C ALA A 72 7.63 8.53 -3.38
N LEU A 73 6.32 8.33 -3.52
CA LEU A 73 5.69 7.09 -3.09
C LEU A 73 6.24 5.91 -3.90
N LEU A 74 6.31 6.08 -5.22
CA LEU A 74 6.79 5.00 -6.08
C LEU A 74 8.23 4.63 -5.77
N LEU A 75 9.07 5.62 -5.50
CA LEU A 75 10.46 5.35 -5.16
C LEU A 75 10.56 4.57 -3.85
N THR A 76 9.75 4.95 -2.86
CA THR A 76 9.77 4.23 -1.59
C THR A 76 9.29 2.80 -1.75
N LEU A 77 8.20 2.60 -2.48
CA LEU A 77 7.67 1.27 -2.71
C LEU A 77 8.66 0.41 -3.46
N ARG A 78 9.33 1.00 -4.45
CA ARG A 78 10.33 0.25 -5.19
C ARG A 78 11.46 -0.21 -4.29
N ALA A 79 11.91 0.67 -3.41
CA ALA A 79 12.97 0.31 -2.48
C ALA A 79 12.53 -0.82 -1.57
N MET A 80 11.32 -0.75 -1.05
CA MET A 80 10.82 -1.79 -0.15
C MET A 80 10.72 -3.13 -0.85
N LEU A 81 10.13 -3.13 -2.05
CA LEU A 81 9.86 -4.37 -2.76
C LEU A 81 11.11 -4.94 -3.41
N PHE A 82 11.96 -4.06 -3.90
CA PHE A 82 13.17 -4.51 -4.58
C PHE A 82 14.15 -5.15 -3.60
N ALA A 83 14.30 -4.54 -2.44
CA ALA A 83 15.20 -5.08 -1.43
C ALA A 83 14.75 -6.49 -1.02
N GLN A 84 13.45 -6.66 -0.86
CA GLN A 84 12.91 -7.95 -0.48
C GLN A 84 13.13 -8.98 -1.58
N ARG A 85 12.90 -8.59 -2.81
CA ARG A 85 13.01 -9.53 -3.93
C ARG A 85 14.44 -9.93 -4.21
N GLU A 86 15.36 -9.01 -4.05
CA GLU A 86 16.78 -9.31 -4.27
C GLU A 86 17.29 -10.27 -3.21
N GLY A 87 16.62 -10.23 -2.11
CA GLY A 87 17.04 -11.09 -1.06
C GLY A 87 18.36 -10.75 -0.60
N VAL A 88 18.83 -10.05 -0.87
CA VAL A 88 19.87 -9.84 -0.72
C VAL A 88 20.78 -9.54 -0.40
N ILE A 89 21.11 -9.60 -0.69
CA ILE A 89 22.17 -9.45 -0.53
C ILE A 89 22.52 -9.02 0.26
#